data_8773bafaf4978004a54ec276fded2503
#
_entry.id   8773bafaf4978004a54ec276fded2503
#
_cell.length_a   1.000
_cell.length_b   1.000
_cell.length_c   1.000
_cell.angle_alpha   90.00
_cell.angle_beta   90.00
_cell.angle_gamma   90.00
#
_symmetry.space_group_name_H-M   'P 1'
#
loop_
_entity.id
_entity.type
_entity.pdbx_description
1 polymer ?
#
loop_
_entity_poly.entity_id
_entity_poly.type
_entity_poly.pdbx_seq_one_letter_code
_entity_poly.pdbx_strand_id
1 'polypeptide(L)'
;MLIESLGAGHPIIFIHGWAMNKDVFKPFFEKLDKNKYQLLFFDLPEMDENDSWEDCITQISDAIQDFNFDSFDLFGWSLGGQIAIEICRLNRERVKKIILASSTPLFVNIDVWEFGLNEEIFENFAKSIMNDQKKTLTNFFNLQLLGQENKKAILNYLTNCVATDGLNINSLKFYLSHMKKNNYLTFMSNMNCDIHLIAGDQDKIVPIESQTFMQKKIMNVKTTLFVKKASHVPFLSHPKECATYLDGIYV
;
A
#
# COMPACT_ATOMS: atom_id res chain seq x y z
N MET A 1 -18.24 5.99 -1.78
CA MET A 1 -16.95 6.11 -1.06
C MET A 1 -16.64 7.58 -0.85
N LEU A 2 -16.21 7.98 0.34
CA LEU A 2 -15.84 9.37 0.65
C LEU A 2 -14.32 9.53 0.57
N ILE A 3 -13.85 10.41 -0.31
CA ILE A 3 -12.44 10.81 -0.36
C ILE A 3 -12.27 12.11 0.44
N GLU A 4 -11.39 12.09 1.43
CA GLU A 4 -10.97 13.27 2.17
C GLU A 4 -9.78 13.93 1.47
N SER A 5 -9.69 15.26 1.56
CA SER A 5 -8.61 16.04 0.96
C SER A 5 -7.99 16.99 1.97
N LEU A 6 -6.68 17.09 1.96
CA LEU A 6 -5.89 17.96 2.83
C LEU A 6 -4.81 18.69 2.03
N GLY A 7 -4.75 20.01 2.14
CA GLY A 7 -3.78 20.84 1.43
C GLY A 7 -4.25 21.26 0.03
N ALA A 8 -3.36 21.93 -0.70
CA ALA A 8 -3.58 22.41 -2.05
C ALA A 8 -2.27 22.32 -2.83
N GLY A 9 -2.32 21.96 -4.10
CA GLY A 9 -1.14 21.76 -4.94
C GLY A 9 -1.23 20.50 -5.77
N HIS A 10 -0.12 19.79 -5.98
CA HIS A 10 -0.11 18.59 -6.79
C HIS A 10 -0.88 17.44 -6.09
N PRO A 11 -1.88 16.83 -6.76
CA PRO A 11 -2.72 15.80 -6.14
C PRO A 11 -1.97 14.47 -6.02
N ILE A 12 -1.92 13.94 -4.78
CA ILE A 12 -1.40 12.61 -4.47
C ILE A 12 -2.48 11.83 -3.73
N ILE A 13 -2.85 10.67 -4.26
CA ILE A 13 -3.89 9.80 -3.70
C ILE A 13 -3.24 8.69 -2.89
N PHE A 14 -3.56 8.62 -1.60
CA PHE A 14 -3.01 7.67 -0.64
C PHE A 14 -3.95 6.49 -0.43
N ILE A 15 -3.43 5.28 -0.62
CA ILE A 15 -4.17 4.03 -0.57
C ILE A 15 -3.55 3.13 0.48
N HIS A 16 -4.32 2.83 1.52
CA HIS A 16 -3.84 2.05 2.67
C HIS A 16 -3.74 0.54 2.39
N GLY A 17 -3.04 -0.16 3.27
CA GLY A 17 -2.83 -1.60 3.22
C GLY A 17 -4.01 -2.41 3.77
N TRP A 18 -3.92 -3.74 3.65
CA TRP A 18 -4.89 -4.69 4.18
C TRP A 18 -5.13 -4.49 5.68
N ALA A 19 -6.40 -4.63 6.09
CA ALA A 19 -6.86 -4.50 7.48
C ALA A 19 -6.52 -3.14 8.13
N MET A 20 -6.39 -2.08 7.33
CA MET A 20 -6.15 -0.71 7.79
C MET A 20 -7.25 0.24 7.31
N ASN A 21 -7.12 1.50 7.68
CA ASN A 21 -7.93 2.60 7.18
C ASN A 21 -7.04 3.80 6.78
N LYS A 22 -7.66 4.84 6.24
CA LYS A 22 -6.99 6.06 5.78
C LYS A 22 -6.19 6.79 6.86
N ASP A 23 -6.60 6.64 8.13
CA ASP A 23 -5.98 7.36 9.25
C ASP A 23 -4.52 6.92 9.50
N VAL A 24 -4.13 5.77 8.98
CA VAL A 24 -2.74 5.28 9.08
C VAL A 24 -1.71 6.29 8.55
N PHE A 25 -2.10 7.15 7.62
CA PHE A 25 -1.20 8.14 7.02
C PHE A 25 -1.08 9.46 7.79
N LYS A 26 -1.95 9.74 8.78
CA LYS A 26 -1.99 11.04 9.49
C LYS A 26 -0.61 11.51 10.01
N PRO A 27 0.21 10.67 10.70
CA PRO A 27 1.53 11.10 11.16
C PRO A 27 2.49 11.44 10.02
N PHE A 28 2.34 10.80 8.87
CA PHE A 28 3.12 11.10 7.68
C PHE A 28 2.68 12.42 7.04
N PHE A 29 1.38 12.68 6.95
CA PHE A 29 0.83 13.93 6.42
C PHE A 29 1.29 15.17 7.18
N GLU A 30 1.61 15.04 8.48
CA GLU A 30 2.20 16.13 9.28
C GLU A 30 3.60 16.55 8.81
N LYS A 31 4.28 15.72 8.05
CA LYS A 31 5.64 15.96 7.53
C LYS A 31 5.65 16.45 6.09
N LEU A 32 4.51 16.46 5.41
CA LEU A 32 4.36 16.89 4.02
C LEU A 32 3.92 18.35 3.94
N ASP A 33 4.45 19.07 2.96
CA ASP A 33 4.06 20.46 2.70
C ASP A 33 2.67 20.50 2.03
N LYS A 34 1.68 20.99 2.77
CA LYS A 34 0.28 21.11 2.34
C LYS A 34 0.05 22.22 1.31
N ASN A 35 1.03 23.09 1.06
CA ASN A 35 0.97 24.05 -0.03
C ASN A 35 1.52 23.44 -1.34
N LYS A 36 2.43 22.48 -1.23
CA LYS A 36 3.03 21.76 -2.37
C LYS A 36 2.13 20.61 -2.84
N TYR A 37 1.45 19.94 -1.92
CA TYR A 37 0.65 18.75 -2.18
C TYR A 37 -0.81 18.91 -1.77
N GLN A 38 -1.70 18.37 -2.60
CA GLN A 38 -3.06 18.03 -2.21
C GLN A 38 -3.10 16.54 -1.92
N LEU A 39 -3.25 16.18 -0.64
CA LEU A 39 -3.26 14.80 -0.17
C LEU A 39 -4.70 14.30 -0.15
N LEU A 40 -5.02 13.30 -0.97
CA LEU A 40 -6.32 12.65 -1.01
C LEU A 40 -6.20 11.27 -0.37
N PHE A 41 -7.16 10.90 0.48
CA PHE A 41 -7.15 9.64 1.20
C PHE A 41 -8.54 9.16 1.52
N PHE A 42 -8.74 7.86 1.58
CA PHE A 42 -10.04 7.24 1.77
C PHE A 42 -9.90 5.85 2.39
N ASP A 43 -10.99 5.34 2.94
CA ASP A 43 -11.09 3.95 3.34
C ASP A 43 -11.44 3.10 2.12
N LEU A 44 -10.77 1.96 1.95
CA LEU A 44 -11.07 1.01 0.89
C LEU A 44 -12.55 0.58 0.98
N PRO A 45 -13.24 0.41 -0.15
CA PRO A 45 -14.63 0.00 -0.15
C PRO A 45 -14.84 -1.33 0.58
N GLU A 46 -15.95 -1.45 1.30
CA GLU A 46 -16.38 -2.74 1.82
C GLU A 46 -16.85 -3.61 0.66
N MET A 47 -16.31 -4.82 0.60
CA MET A 47 -16.56 -5.79 -0.46
C MET A 47 -17.08 -7.09 0.12
N ASP A 48 -17.97 -7.74 -0.61
CA ASP A 48 -18.48 -9.08 -0.29
C ASP A 48 -17.82 -10.17 -1.14
N GLU A 49 -18.03 -11.42 -0.76
CA GLU A 49 -17.38 -12.57 -1.42
C GLU A 49 -17.75 -12.71 -2.92
N ASN A 50 -18.91 -12.18 -3.33
CA ASN A 50 -19.41 -12.23 -4.70
C ASN A 50 -19.00 -11.04 -5.55
N ASP A 51 -18.39 -10.02 -4.95
CA ASP A 51 -17.94 -8.85 -5.67
C ASP A 51 -16.70 -9.20 -6.50
N SER A 52 -16.49 -8.49 -7.60
CA SER A 52 -15.30 -8.65 -8.41
C SER A 52 -14.22 -7.65 -8.03
N TRP A 53 -12.96 -7.98 -8.33
CA TRP A 53 -11.86 -7.02 -8.21
C TRP A 53 -12.08 -5.79 -9.09
N GLU A 54 -12.65 -5.99 -10.26
CA GLU A 54 -12.98 -4.93 -11.21
C GLU A 54 -14.00 -3.94 -10.62
N ASP A 55 -15.03 -4.44 -9.92
CA ASP A 55 -16.01 -3.59 -9.23
C ASP A 55 -15.34 -2.74 -8.15
N CYS A 56 -14.45 -3.34 -7.35
CA CYS A 56 -13.69 -2.62 -6.33
C CYS A 56 -12.86 -1.49 -6.95
N ILE A 57 -12.09 -1.79 -7.98
CA ILE A 57 -11.21 -0.80 -8.63
C ILE A 57 -12.03 0.27 -9.35
N THR A 58 -13.15 -0.10 -9.97
CA THR A 58 -14.05 0.85 -10.62
C THR A 58 -14.64 1.83 -9.60
N GLN A 59 -15.16 1.36 -8.46
CA GLN A 59 -15.66 2.24 -7.38
C GLN A 59 -14.60 3.26 -6.94
N ILE A 60 -13.34 2.84 -6.78
CA ILE A 60 -12.25 3.73 -6.39
C ILE A 60 -11.95 4.72 -7.52
N SER A 61 -11.87 4.23 -8.75
CA SER A 61 -11.53 5.06 -9.92
C SER A 61 -12.60 6.12 -10.20
N ASP A 62 -13.87 5.78 -10.09
CA ASP A 62 -15.00 6.71 -10.27
C ASP A 62 -14.98 7.81 -9.22
N ALA A 63 -14.75 7.46 -7.95
CA ALA A 63 -14.64 8.46 -6.89
C ALA A 63 -13.43 9.43 -7.08
N ILE A 64 -12.35 8.96 -7.70
CA ILE A 64 -11.20 9.81 -8.07
C ILE A 64 -11.55 10.73 -9.25
N GLN A 65 -12.39 10.27 -10.19
CA GLN A 65 -12.81 11.07 -11.35
C GLN A 65 -13.62 12.30 -10.95
N ASP A 66 -14.37 12.25 -9.86
CA ASP A 66 -15.16 13.37 -9.34
C ASP A 66 -14.31 14.61 -9.03
N PHE A 67 -13.00 14.45 -8.79
CA PHE A 67 -12.07 15.56 -8.56
C PHE A 67 -11.58 16.25 -9.84
N ASN A 68 -11.85 15.75 -11.01
CA ASN A 68 -11.49 16.35 -12.31
C ASN A 68 -10.02 16.78 -12.46
N PHE A 69 -9.08 16.05 -11.87
CA PHE A 69 -7.66 16.35 -12.02
C PHE A 69 -7.19 16.05 -13.45
N ASP A 70 -6.43 16.94 -14.06
CA ASP A 70 -5.75 16.67 -15.34
C ASP A 70 -4.72 15.54 -15.17
N SER A 71 -4.02 15.52 -14.04
CA SER A 71 -3.09 14.46 -13.66
C SER A 71 -2.99 14.35 -12.14
N PHE A 72 -2.61 13.18 -11.66
CA PHE A 72 -2.41 12.89 -10.24
C PHE A 72 -1.39 11.77 -10.07
N ASP A 73 -0.86 11.65 -8.85
CA ASP A 73 0.03 10.58 -8.48
C ASP A 73 -0.62 9.67 -7.43
N LEU A 74 -0.06 8.46 -7.27
CA LEU A 74 -0.57 7.44 -6.37
C LEU A 74 0.49 7.07 -5.35
N PHE A 75 0.12 7.03 -4.08
CA PHE A 75 0.92 6.47 -3.00
C PHE A 75 0.20 5.24 -2.45
N GLY A 76 0.72 4.06 -2.75
CA GLY A 76 0.12 2.80 -2.29
C GLY A 76 0.99 2.07 -1.29
N TRP A 77 0.45 1.78 -0.10
CA TRP A 77 1.13 0.99 0.90
C TRP A 77 0.64 -0.46 0.90
N SER A 78 1.57 -1.42 0.78
CA SER A 78 1.27 -2.86 0.83
C SER A 78 0.22 -3.24 -0.22
N LEU A 79 -0.96 -3.78 0.16
CA LEU A 79 -2.10 -4.01 -0.74
C LEU A 79 -2.46 -2.75 -1.54
N GLY A 80 -2.43 -1.58 -0.90
CA GLY A 80 -2.71 -0.30 -1.56
C GLY A 80 -1.82 -0.03 -2.77
N GLY A 81 -0.61 -0.59 -2.80
CA GLY A 81 0.26 -0.52 -3.97
C GLY A 81 -0.25 -1.35 -5.15
N GLN A 82 -0.83 -2.54 -4.93
CA GLN A 82 -1.49 -3.30 -6.00
C GLN A 82 -2.72 -2.59 -6.54
N ILE A 83 -3.51 -1.97 -5.65
CA ILE A 83 -4.64 -1.12 -6.04
C ILE A 83 -4.16 0.10 -6.85
N ALA A 84 -3.07 0.76 -6.43
CA ALA A 84 -2.48 1.87 -7.18
C ALA A 84 -2.06 1.45 -8.61
N ILE A 85 -1.49 0.26 -8.76
CA ILE A 85 -1.12 -0.29 -10.07
C ILE A 85 -2.37 -0.48 -10.96
N GLU A 86 -3.47 -0.98 -10.41
CA GLU A 86 -4.73 -1.14 -11.15
C GLU A 86 -5.38 0.21 -11.52
N ILE A 87 -5.40 1.16 -10.59
CA ILE A 87 -5.89 2.51 -10.87
C ILE A 87 -5.07 3.14 -12.00
N CYS A 88 -3.74 2.98 -12.00
CA CYS A 88 -2.90 3.42 -13.10
C CYS A 88 -3.23 2.72 -14.42
N ARG A 89 -3.58 1.44 -14.40
CA ARG A 89 -4.00 0.68 -15.60
C ARG A 89 -5.23 1.31 -16.25
N LEU A 90 -6.19 1.77 -15.45
CA LEU A 90 -7.41 2.42 -15.94
C LEU A 90 -7.20 3.91 -16.29
N ASN A 91 -6.21 4.57 -15.70
CA ASN A 91 -5.97 6.01 -15.82
C ASN A 91 -4.58 6.35 -16.40
N ARG A 92 -4.13 5.61 -17.40
CA ARG A 92 -2.75 5.65 -17.93
C ARG A 92 -2.24 7.04 -18.31
N GLU A 93 -3.12 7.89 -18.85
CA GLU A 93 -2.76 9.24 -19.29
C GLU A 93 -2.70 10.23 -18.13
N ARG A 94 -3.43 9.97 -17.05
CA ARG A 94 -3.57 10.87 -15.89
C ARG A 94 -2.58 10.56 -14.77
N VAL A 95 -2.26 9.29 -14.54
CA VAL A 95 -1.27 8.89 -13.50
C VAL A 95 0.14 9.11 -14.02
N LYS A 96 0.90 9.99 -13.37
CA LYS A 96 2.29 10.30 -13.75
C LYS A 96 3.31 9.53 -12.92
N LYS A 97 3.06 9.37 -11.64
CA LYS A 97 3.94 8.63 -10.73
C LYS A 97 3.16 7.69 -9.83
N ILE A 98 3.79 6.58 -9.47
CA ILE A 98 3.33 5.68 -8.41
C ILE A 98 4.44 5.53 -7.38
N ILE A 99 4.12 5.80 -6.13
CA ILE A 99 5.00 5.55 -4.99
C ILE A 99 4.52 4.27 -4.30
N LEU A 100 5.31 3.22 -4.35
CA LEU A 100 5.04 1.94 -3.72
C LEU A 100 5.78 1.84 -2.39
N ALA A 101 5.07 1.95 -1.27
CA ALA A 101 5.62 1.82 0.06
C ALA A 101 5.41 0.38 0.56
N SER A 102 6.48 -0.37 0.81
CA SER A 102 6.41 -1.76 1.28
C SER A 102 5.37 -2.58 0.49
N SER A 103 5.41 -2.49 -0.84
CA SER A 103 4.49 -3.17 -1.75
C SER A 103 5.23 -3.98 -2.81
N THR A 104 4.53 -4.90 -3.44
CA THR A 104 5.10 -5.91 -4.35
C THR A 104 4.12 -6.25 -5.46
N PRO A 105 4.59 -6.62 -6.67
CA PRO A 105 3.71 -7.10 -7.74
C PRO A 105 3.00 -8.41 -7.41
N LEU A 106 3.59 -9.25 -6.54
CA LEU A 106 3.01 -10.51 -6.08
C LEU A 106 3.31 -10.71 -4.61
N PHE A 107 2.28 -11.07 -3.83
CA PHE A 107 2.43 -11.41 -2.41
C PHE A 107 2.71 -12.89 -2.17
N VAL A 108 2.47 -13.75 -3.14
CA VAL A 108 2.68 -15.19 -3.06
C VAL A 108 3.72 -15.64 -4.08
N ASN A 109 4.57 -16.58 -3.68
CA ASN A 109 5.59 -17.15 -4.56
C ASN A 109 4.98 -17.87 -5.76
N ILE A 110 5.64 -17.70 -6.90
CA ILE A 110 5.48 -18.51 -8.12
C ILE A 110 6.87 -18.78 -8.70
N ASP A 111 6.98 -19.66 -9.68
CA ASP A 111 8.27 -20.09 -10.26
C ASP A 111 9.19 -18.93 -10.70
N VAL A 112 8.61 -17.83 -11.17
CA VAL A 112 9.35 -16.65 -11.65
C VAL A 112 9.47 -15.55 -10.60
N TRP A 113 8.92 -15.74 -9.40
CA TRP A 113 8.91 -14.77 -8.30
C TRP A 113 9.02 -15.48 -6.95
N GLU A 114 10.21 -15.49 -6.38
CA GLU A 114 10.53 -16.15 -5.10
C GLU A 114 10.51 -15.21 -3.88
N PHE A 115 10.09 -13.93 -4.06
CA PHE A 115 10.13 -12.90 -3.02
C PHE A 115 8.79 -12.70 -2.31
N GLY A 116 7.79 -13.49 -2.60
CA GLY A 116 6.51 -13.50 -1.91
C GLY A 116 6.50 -14.45 -0.71
N LEU A 117 5.34 -14.61 -0.09
CA LEU A 117 5.10 -15.63 0.91
C LEU A 117 4.92 -17.01 0.25
N ASN A 118 5.31 -18.07 0.95
CA ASN A 118 4.91 -19.42 0.57
C ASN A 118 3.37 -19.52 0.54
N GLU A 119 2.82 -20.19 -0.47
CA GLU A 119 1.37 -20.28 -0.68
C GLU A 119 0.65 -20.92 0.51
N GLU A 120 1.19 -21.99 1.08
CA GLU A 120 0.61 -22.66 2.25
C GLU A 120 0.59 -21.74 3.48
N ILE A 121 1.66 -20.97 3.69
CA ILE A 121 1.74 -19.98 4.78
C ILE A 121 0.67 -18.91 4.59
N PHE A 122 0.50 -18.39 3.37
CA PHE A 122 -0.53 -17.42 3.05
C PHE A 122 -1.94 -17.97 3.28
N GLU A 123 -2.22 -19.19 2.82
CA GLU A 123 -3.53 -19.84 3.05
C GLU A 123 -3.83 -20.09 4.52
N ASN A 124 -2.84 -20.52 5.28
CA ASN A 124 -3.00 -20.73 6.72
C ASN A 124 -3.28 -19.41 7.45
N PHE A 125 -2.63 -18.32 7.02
CA PHE A 125 -2.95 -16.97 7.50
C PHE A 125 -4.39 -16.57 7.14
N ALA A 126 -4.80 -16.74 5.88
CA ALA A 126 -6.17 -16.43 5.44
C ALA A 126 -7.24 -17.27 6.18
N LYS A 127 -6.97 -18.53 6.48
CA LYS A 127 -7.87 -19.37 7.30
C LYS A 127 -7.92 -18.92 8.76
N SER A 128 -6.80 -18.44 9.31
CA SER A 128 -6.74 -18.03 10.72
C SER A 128 -7.64 -16.83 11.03
N ILE A 129 -7.89 -15.95 10.05
CA ILE A 129 -8.81 -14.80 10.24
C ILE A 129 -10.25 -15.26 10.50
N MET A 130 -10.65 -16.41 9.98
CA MET A 130 -11.97 -16.99 10.18
C MET A 130 -12.13 -17.62 11.58
N ASN A 131 -11.03 -18.13 12.14
CA ASN A 131 -11.04 -18.80 13.42
C ASN A 131 -10.97 -17.81 14.59
N ASP A 132 -10.13 -16.78 14.49
CA ASP A 132 -9.96 -15.75 15.51
C ASP A 132 -9.43 -14.47 14.87
N GLN A 133 -10.35 -13.63 14.38
CA GLN A 133 -10.05 -12.36 13.71
C GLN A 133 -9.14 -11.46 14.56
N LYS A 134 -9.50 -11.25 15.82
CA LYS A 134 -8.78 -10.34 16.72
C LYS A 134 -7.33 -10.78 16.95
N LYS A 135 -7.13 -12.05 17.26
CA LYS A 135 -5.79 -12.63 17.48
C LYS A 135 -4.97 -12.59 16.19
N THR A 136 -5.58 -12.92 15.04
CA THR A 136 -4.91 -12.92 13.75
C THR A 136 -4.46 -11.51 13.37
N LEU A 137 -5.32 -10.50 13.53
CA LEU A 137 -4.97 -9.09 13.27
C LEU A 137 -3.88 -8.60 14.22
N THR A 138 -3.96 -8.93 15.51
CA THR A 138 -2.93 -8.57 16.48
C THR A 138 -1.57 -9.16 16.09
N ASN A 139 -1.54 -10.42 15.68
CA ASN A 139 -0.32 -11.09 15.22
C ASN A 139 0.21 -10.47 13.93
N PHE A 140 -0.67 -10.11 12.99
CA PHE A 140 -0.30 -9.45 11.75
C PHE A 140 0.33 -8.07 12.00
N PHE A 141 -0.27 -7.24 12.86
CA PHE A 141 0.31 -5.93 13.21
C PHE A 141 1.66 -6.08 13.92
N ASN A 142 1.82 -7.11 14.75
CA ASN A 142 3.10 -7.42 15.36
C ASN A 142 4.16 -7.84 14.35
N LEU A 143 3.77 -8.60 13.32
CA LEU A 143 4.67 -9.02 12.23
C LEU A 143 5.12 -7.81 11.38
N GLN A 144 4.21 -6.88 11.08
CA GLN A 144 4.53 -5.63 10.37
C GLN A 144 5.63 -4.81 11.06
N LEU A 145 5.80 -4.98 12.37
CA LEU A 145 6.73 -4.21 13.20
C LEU A 145 7.87 -5.07 13.77
N LEU A 146 8.13 -6.24 13.18
CA LEU A 146 9.19 -7.10 13.65
C LEU A 146 10.55 -6.46 13.35
N GLY A 147 11.36 -6.26 14.41
CA GLY A 147 12.66 -5.57 14.32
C GLY A 147 12.58 -4.04 14.48
N GLN A 148 11.39 -3.44 14.55
CA GLN A 148 11.22 -1.99 14.68
C GLN A 148 11.56 -1.49 16.10
N GLU A 149 12.47 -0.50 16.22
CA GLU A 149 12.88 0.07 17.53
C GLU A 149 11.71 0.70 18.30
N ASN A 150 10.84 1.47 17.64
CA ASN A 150 9.68 2.14 18.25
C ASN A 150 8.40 1.30 18.19
N LYS A 151 8.52 -0.04 18.16
CA LYS A 151 7.44 -0.98 17.94
C LYS A 151 6.18 -0.67 18.78
N LYS A 152 6.32 -0.44 20.09
CA LYS A 152 5.17 -0.27 21.01
C LYS A 152 4.31 0.93 20.64
N ALA A 153 4.93 2.07 20.33
CA ALA A 153 4.20 3.30 19.98
C ALA A 153 3.47 3.14 18.64
N ILE A 154 4.15 2.56 17.63
CA ILE A 154 3.55 2.33 16.32
C ILE A 154 2.45 1.27 16.39
N LEU A 155 2.65 0.18 17.15
CA LEU A 155 1.62 -0.84 17.34
C LEU A 155 0.35 -0.26 17.98
N ASN A 156 0.50 0.55 19.02
CA ASN A 156 -0.63 1.24 19.64
C ASN A 156 -1.35 2.15 18.63
N TYR A 157 -0.59 2.87 17.80
CA TYR A 157 -1.17 3.71 16.77
C TYR A 157 -1.96 2.88 15.75
N LEU A 158 -1.36 1.83 15.16
CA LEU A 158 -2.04 0.94 14.21
C LEU A 158 -3.30 0.30 14.82
N THR A 159 -3.22 -0.15 16.06
CA THR A 159 -4.37 -0.76 16.76
C THR A 159 -5.48 0.26 17.00
N ASN A 160 -5.14 1.53 17.28
CA ASN A 160 -6.13 2.59 17.48
C ASN A 160 -6.75 3.09 16.18
N CYS A 161 -6.01 3.04 15.06
CA CYS A 161 -6.58 3.35 13.74
C CYS A 161 -7.71 2.39 13.40
N VAL A 162 -7.58 1.12 13.81
CA VAL A 162 -8.53 0.08 13.46
C VAL A 162 -9.22 -0.41 14.72
N ALA A 163 -10.51 -0.08 14.88
CA ALA A 163 -11.35 -0.78 15.84
C ALA A 163 -11.46 -2.24 15.37
N THR A 164 -10.63 -3.11 15.95
CA THR A 164 -10.51 -4.54 15.55
C THR A 164 -11.83 -5.30 15.60
N ASP A 165 -12.80 -4.80 16.36
CA ASP A 165 -14.13 -5.40 16.50
C ASP A 165 -15.11 -4.95 15.37
N GLY A 166 -14.69 -4.04 14.49
CA GLY A 166 -15.53 -3.44 13.44
C GLY A 166 -15.12 -3.73 12.00
N LEU A 167 -14.02 -4.48 11.76
CA LEU A 167 -13.62 -4.81 10.40
C LEU A 167 -14.53 -5.88 9.80
N ASN A 168 -15.09 -5.59 8.63
CA ASN A 168 -15.91 -6.52 7.88
C ASN A 168 -15.08 -7.72 7.42
N ILE A 169 -15.40 -8.91 7.94
CA ILE A 169 -14.66 -10.14 7.66
C ILE A 169 -14.74 -10.53 6.18
N ASN A 170 -15.84 -10.26 5.49
CA ASN A 170 -15.99 -10.54 4.06
C ASN A 170 -15.04 -9.67 3.25
N SER A 171 -14.92 -8.38 3.58
CA SER A 171 -13.96 -7.49 2.95
C SER A 171 -12.51 -7.93 3.20
N LEU A 172 -12.18 -8.37 4.43
CA LEU A 172 -10.84 -8.90 4.72
C LEU A 172 -10.50 -10.11 3.86
N LYS A 173 -11.44 -11.05 3.70
CA LYS A 173 -11.30 -12.24 2.85
C LYS A 173 -11.20 -11.89 1.37
N PHE A 174 -12.05 -10.99 0.90
CA PHE A 174 -12.03 -10.49 -0.46
C PHE A 174 -10.64 -9.99 -0.83
N TYR A 175 -10.11 -9.05 -0.07
CA TYR A 175 -8.79 -8.48 -0.34
C TYR A 175 -7.65 -9.50 -0.25
N LEU A 176 -7.69 -10.43 0.73
CA LEU A 176 -6.69 -11.52 0.79
C LEU A 176 -6.76 -12.42 -0.42
N SER A 177 -7.97 -12.77 -0.91
CA SER A 177 -8.11 -13.61 -2.08
C SER A 177 -7.49 -12.98 -3.33
N HIS A 178 -7.60 -11.65 -3.47
CA HIS A 178 -7.01 -10.90 -4.58
C HIS A 178 -5.50 -10.71 -4.41
N MET A 179 -4.99 -10.47 -3.20
CA MET A 179 -3.55 -10.47 -2.92
C MET A 179 -2.89 -11.79 -3.31
N LYS A 180 -3.59 -12.93 -3.13
CA LYS A 180 -3.09 -14.24 -3.55
C LYS A 180 -3.06 -14.41 -5.07
N LYS A 181 -4.08 -13.92 -5.77
CA LYS A 181 -4.31 -14.18 -7.21
C LYS A 181 -3.59 -13.18 -8.12
N ASN A 182 -3.44 -11.93 -7.66
CA ASN A 182 -2.97 -10.85 -8.50
C ASN A 182 -1.48 -10.98 -8.83
N ASN A 183 -1.16 -10.80 -10.11
CA ASN A 183 0.20 -10.77 -10.63
C ASN A 183 0.39 -9.55 -11.53
N TYR A 184 1.14 -8.59 -11.05
CA TYR A 184 1.40 -7.33 -11.76
C TYR A 184 2.81 -7.25 -12.36
N LEU A 185 3.62 -8.29 -12.29
CA LEU A 185 5.03 -8.25 -12.71
C LEU A 185 5.19 -7.82 -14.17
N THR A 186 4.45 -8.48 -15.07
CA THR A 186 4.48 -8.14 -16.51
C THR A 186 3.89 -6.77 -16.78
N PHE A 187 2.81 -6.40 -16.08
CA PHE A 187 2.16 -5.11 -16.27
C PHE A 187 3.08 -3.95 -15.82
N MET A 188 3.71 -4.06 -14.65
CA MET A 188 4.64 -3.04 -14.15
C MET A 188 5.81 -2.79 -15.10
N SER A 189 6.30 -3.82 -15.77
CA SER A 189 7.38 -3.69 -16.77
C SER A 189 6.97 -2.89 -18.01
N ASN A 190 5.65 -2.73 -18.25
CA ASN A 190 5.07 -2.06 -19.41
C ASN A 190 4.25 -0.80 -19.02
N MET A 191 4.40 -0.30 -17.81
CA MET A 191 3.72 0.93 -17.37
C MET A 191 4.37 2.17 -17.99
N ASN A 192 3.54 3.19 -18.26
CA ASN A 192 4.00 4.46 -18.81
C ASN A 192 4.30 5.53 -17.75
N CYS A 193 4.03 5.25 -16.47
CA CYS A 193 4.32 6.16 -15.35
C CYS A 193 5.64 5.81 -14.67
N ASP A 194 6.22 6.79 -13.99
CA ASP A 194 7.40 6.59 -13.17
C ASP A 194 7.02 5.85 -11.86
N ILE A 195 7.83 4.89 -11.47
CA ILE A 195 7.64 4.12 -10.24
C ILE A 195 8.75 4.49 -9.26
N HIS A 196 8.36 4.78 -8.03
CA HIS A 196 9.26 5.08 -6.92
C HIS A 196 8.98 4.11 -5.78
N LEU A 197 10.03 3.58 -5.14
CA LEU A 197 9.89 2.59 -4.10
C LEU A 197 10.33 3.15 -2.75
N ILE A 198 9.58 2.80 -1.69
CA ILE A 198 9.98 3.03 -0.29
C ILE A 198 9.93 1.67 0.41
N ALA A 199 11.05 1.21 0.94
CA ALA A 199 11.19 -0.11 1.54
C ALA A 199 11.91 -0.04 2.89
N GLY A 200 11.37 -0.74 3.89
CA GLY A 200 12.10 -1.00 5.13
C GLY A 200 13.09 -2.15 4.96
N ASP A 201 14.32 -2.00 5.46
CA ASP A 201 15.36 -3.04 5.35
C ASP A 201 15.09 -4.26 6.25
N GLN A 202 14.14 -4.15 7.18
CA GLN A 202 13.72 -5.23 8.09
C GLN A 202 12.30 -5.72 7.83
N ASP A 203 11.70 -5.36 6.69
CA ASP A 203 10.36 -5.80 6.32
C ASP A 203 10.31 -7.34 6.16
N LYS A 204 9.42 -8.00 6.91
CA LYS A 204 9.23 -9.47 6.90
C LYS A 204 8.02 -9.90 6.07
N ILE A 205 7.26 -8.94 5.52
CA ILE A 205 6.10 -9.20 4.67
C ILE A 205 6.48 -8.98 3.21
N VAL A 206 7.18 -7.88 2.92
CA VAL A 206 7.73 -7.57 1.59
C VAL A 206 9.25 -7.44 1.70
N PRO A 207 9.99 -8.53 1.46
CA PRO A 207 11.44 -8.56 1.65
C PRO A 207 12.16 -7.52 0.79
N ILE A 208 13.25 -6.95 1.32
CA ILE A 208 14.08 -5.97 0.62
C ILE A 208 14.62 -6.51 -0.71
N GLU A 209 14.77 -7.81 -0.82
CA GLU A 209 15.20 -8.50 -2.04
C GLU A 209 14.21 -8.29 -3.18
N SER A 210 12.89 -8.30 -2.88
CA SER A 210 11.84 -7.99 -3.87
C SER A 210 11.98 -6.57 -4.41
N GLN A 211 12.25 -5.62 -3.53
CA GLN A 211 12.43 -4.20 -3.90
C GLN A 211 13.72 -4.00 -4.73
N THR A 212 14.78 -4.70 -4.35
CA THR A 212 16.04 -4.71 -5.09
C THR A 212 15.88 -5.33 -6.48
N PHE A 213 15.09 -6.39 -6.59
CA PHE A 213 14.74 -7.00 -7.87
C PHE A 213 13.97 -6.01 -8.75
N MET A 214 12.90 -5.40 -8.20
CA MET A 214 12.10 -4.42 -8.95
C MET A 214 12.96 -3.24 -9.43
N GLN A 215 13.81 -2.69 -8.56
CA GLN A 215 14.73 -1.60 -8.93
C GLN A 215 15.65 -1.97 -10.09
N LYS A 216 16.13 -3.21 -10.15
CA LYS A 216 17.08 -3.67 -11.18
C LYS A 216 16.42 -4.12 -12.47
N LYS A 217 15.18 -4.62 -12.40
CA LYS A 217 14.54 -5.33 -13.52
C LYS A 217 13.37 -4.60 -14.14
N ILE A 218 12.74 -3.68 -13.43
CA ILE A 218 11.60 -2.90 -13.94
C ILE A 218 12.10 -1.53 -14.39
N MET A 219 12.10 -1.27 -15.69
CA MET A 219 12.68 -0.06 -16.30
C MET A 219 12.09 1.25 -15.75
N ASN A 220 10.81 1.22 -15.38
CA ASN A 220 10.11 2.41 -14.90
C ASN A 220 10.31 2.67 -13.40
N VAL A 221 11.03 1.81 -12.69
CA VAL A 221 11.48 2.12 -11.33
C VAL A 221 12.63 3.11 -11.41
N LYS A 222 12.34 4.38 -11.07
CA LYS A 222 13.29 5.49 -11.18
C LYS A 222 14.18 5.62 -9.97
N THR A 223 13.59 5.54 -8.78
CA THR A 223 14.32 5.67 -7.51
C THR A 223 13.77 4.71 -6.46
N THR A 224 14.62 4.37 -5.49
CA THR A 224 14.26 3.53 -4.36
C THR A 224 14.87 4.10 -3.07
N LEU A 225 14.03 4.32 -2.06
CA LEU A 225 14.46 4.61 -0.70
C LEU A 225 14.47 3.31 0.12
N PHE A 226 15.65 2.88 0.54
CA PHE A 226 15.81 1.81 1.52
C PHE A 226 15.97 2.42 2.92
N VAL A 227 14.90 2.38 3.71
CA VAL A 227 14.87 2.96 5.05
C VAL A 227 15.51 2.00 6.04
N LYS A 228 16.65 2.39 6.60
CA LYS A 228 17.39 1.56 7.57
C LYS A 228 16.61 1.39 8.87
N LYS A 229 16.62 0.18 9.41
CA LYS A 229 15.93 -0.21 10.65
C LYS A 229 14.41 0.00 10.60
N ALA A 230 13.83 0.11 9.42
CA ALA A 230 12.39 0.16 9.22
C ALA A 230 11.84 -1.21 8.85
N SER A 231 10.64 -1.51 9.33
CA SER A 231 9.87 -2.69 8.95
C SER A 231 8.84 -2.34 7.86
N HIS A 232 7.66 -2.96 7.88
CA HIS A 232 6.60 -2.83 6.87
C HIS A 232 5.92 -1.46 6.80
N VAL A 233 6.18 -0.55 7.74
CA VAL A 233 5.56 0.79 7.84
C VAL A 233 6.59 1.92 7.88
N PRO A 234 7.48 2.04 6.87
CA PRO A 234 8.58 3.00 6.88
C PRO A 234 8.10 4.45 7.02
N PHE A 235 6.96 4.82 6.44
CA PHE A 235 6.37 6.15 6.53
C PHE A 235 5.86 6.50 7.94
N LEU A 236 5.62 5.51 8.82
CA LEU A 236 5.28 5.73 10.23
C LEU A 236 6.51 5.74 11.12
N SER A 237 7.46 4.86 10.86
CA SER A 237 8.66 4.73 11.69
C SER A 237 9.71 5.82 11.39
N HIS A 238 9.79 6.25 10.13
CA HIS A 238 10.75 7.24 9.63
C HIS A 238 10.06 8.32 8.76
N PRO A 239 9.02 9.00 9.29
CA PRO A 239 8.16 9.85 8.47
C PRO A 239 8.90 11.04 7.84
N LYS A 240 9.93 11.59 8.50
CA LYS A 240 10.74 12.70 7.95
C LYS A 240 11.58 12.23 6.77
N GLU A 241 12.22 11.07 6.85
CA GLU A 241 13.04 10.51 5.78
C GLU A 241 12.19 10.20 4.55
N CYS A 242 11.02 9.58 4.75
CA CYS A 242 10.07 9.32 3.68
C CYS A 242 9.52 10.61 3.06
N ALA A 243 9.26 11.65 3.86
CA ALA A 243 8.81 12.96 3.35
C ALA A 243 9.89 13.65 2.52
N THR A 244 11.14 13.66 3.00
CA THR A 244 12.28 14.22 2.25
C THR A 244 12.48 13.47 0.92
N TYR A 245 12.33 12.16 0.92
CA TYR A 245 12.40 11.37 -0.31
C TYR A 245 11.25 11.72 -1.27
N LEU A 246 10.02 11.82 -0.76
CA LEU A 246 8.86 12.22 -1.57
C LEU A 246 9.10 13.61 -2.18
N ASP A 247 9.60 14.58 -1.40
CA ASP A 247 9.95 15.90 -1.91
C ASP A 247 10.97 15.86 -3.05
N GLY A 248 11.97 14.98 -2.95
CA GLY A 248 12.99 14.77 -3.96
C GLY A 248 12.49 14.19 -5.29
N ILE A 249 11.33 13.53 -5.28
CA ILE A 249 10.68 13.00 -6.49
C ILE A 249 10.09 14.15 -7.36
N TYR A 250 9.83 15.31 -6.76
CA TYR A 250 9.15 16.45 -7.39
C TYR A 250 10.07 17.67 -7.62
N VAL A 251 11.36 17.44 -7.63
CA VAL A 251 12.37 18.49 -7.96
C VAL A 251 12.65 18.54 -9.45
#